data_5bd5893fc263ecb332046f095acd5e82
#
_entry.id   5bd5893fc263ecb332046f095acd5e82
#
_cell.length_a   1.000
_cell.length_b   1.000
_cell.length_c   1.000
_cell.angle_alpha   90.00
_cell.angle_beta   90.00
_cell.angle_gamma   90.00
#
_symmetry.space_group_name_H-M   'P 1'
#
loop_
_entity.id
_entity.type
_entity.pdbx_description
1 polymer ?
#
loop_
_entity_poly.entity_id
_entity_poly.type
_entity_poly.pdbx_seq_one_letter_code
_entity_poly.pdbx_strand_id
1 'polypeptide(L)'
;MRLLLIEEDAQRCAHIRQRLVSWRPHAQLVVHSPVSQGALAREFLAQGFDAVLLADEWPGGRGLTWARELAGRAGFAPIVLLCQGADAAVARDAAAFGAFTVSRDELDCEAFAHVLAAAERRQAHARAIWRSSHAGRETQRFGDAFIRGYRCIRRLSAGVSSDLYVAEGERVGALVALKVARDRQDEEQPVDAFRRFLQEYEIAQRIDSSAVVRLYDLGVSDEHAWLVMEYFALGDLRRRMRGASLAPREALRLAVAIARALATVHAAGVLHRDLKPGNVMLRGDGSVALIDFGLSKDAALALDVTDTGTIFGTPHYMSPEQGHAEPLDARSDLYSLGVILFEMLVGEKPYRAENPMAIVYKHRKEPVPQLPLQFAAVQPVLERLLAKVPAERFADAAEAGAALEKTLAGWLARGTQS
;
A
#
# COMPACT_ATOMS: atom_id res chain seq x y z
N MET A 1 19.04 11.19 10.01
CA MET A 1 18.64 12.07 8.89
C MET A 1 17.95 11.23 7.82
N ARG A 2 16.77 11.63 7.38
CA ARG A 2 16.01 10.95 6.31
C ARG A 2 15.80 11.90 5.15
N LEU A 3 16.15 11.46 3.96
CA LEU A 3 16.08 12.28 2.75
C LEU A 3 15.21 11.59 1.69
N LEU A 4 14.38 12.35 1.02
CA LEU A 4 13.72 11.93 -0.20
C LEU A 4 14.50 12.51 -1.37
N LEU A 5 14.99 11.67 -2.27
CA LEU A 5 15.63 12.09 -3.51
C LEU A 5 14.65 11.88 -4.67
N ILE A 6 14.32 12.94 -5.36
CA ILE A 6 13.49 12.91 -6.57
C ILE A 6 14.44 13.06 -7.75
N GLU A 7 14.79 11.93 -8.38
CA GLU A 7 15.77 11.82 -9.44
C GLU A 7 15.50 10.57 -10.30
N GLU A 8 15.75 10.67 -11.60
CA GLU A 8 15.51 9.56 -12.54
C GLU A 8 16.76 8.79 -12.91
N ASP A 9 17.88 9.48 -12.97
CA ASP A 9 19.13 8.91 -13.40
C ASP A 9 19.70 8.00 -12.32
N ALA A 10 19.80 6.71 -12.61
CA ALA A 10 20.29 5.68 -11.68
C ALA A 10 21.75 5.91 -11.27
N GLN A 11 22.59 6.46 -12.17
CA GLN A 11 24.00 6.76 -11.86
C GLN A 11 24.09 7.95 -10.89
N ARG A 12 23.27 8.99 -11.11
CA ARG A 12 23.18 10.13 -10.20
C ARG A 12 22.64 9.73 -8.83
N CYS A 13 21.63 8.89 -8.79
CA CYS A 13 21.12 8.31 -7.53
C CYS A 13 22.20 7.57 -6.76
N ALA A 14 22.99 6.72 -7.45
CA ALA A 14 24.07 5.97 -6.84
C ALA A 14 25.18 6.90 -6.32
N HIS A 15 25.56 7.92 -7.08
CA HIS A 15 26.55 8.92 -6.68
C HIS A 15 26.12 9.69 -5.43
N ILE A 16 24.90 10.25 -5.41
CA ILE A 16 24.37 10.97 -4.25
C ILE A 16 24.32 10.05 -3.03
N ARG A 17 23.89 8.79 -3.20
CA ARG A 17 23.87 7.80 -2.12
C ARG A 17 25.26 7.54 -1.55
N GLN A 18 26.26 7.32 -2.41
CA GLN A 18 27.64 7.08 -1.99
C GLN A 18 28.17 8.26 -1.17
N ARG A 19 27.92 9.49 -1.60
CA ARG A 19 28.37 10.71 -0.91
C ARG A 19 27.66 10.88 0.43
N LEU A 20 26.37 10.65 0.50
CA LEU A 20 25.62 10.71 1.75
C LEU A 20 26.12 9.70 2.77
N VAL A 21 26.40 8.46 2.36
CA VAL A 21 26.91 7.41 3.25
C VAL A 21 28.30 7.76 3.77
N SER A 22 29.19 8.31 2.93
CA SER A 22 30.53 8.70 3.37
C SER A 22 30.51 9.83 4.40
N TRP A 23 29.54 10.73 4.32
CA TRP A 23 29.42 11.88 5.23
C TRP A 23 28.52 11.62 6.45
N ARG A 24 27.43 10.89 6.26
CA ARG A 24 26.47 10.49 7.30
C ARG A 24 26.13 9.01 7.16
N PRO A 25 26.92 8.09 7.76
CA PRO A 25 26.73 6.64 7.61
C PRO A 25 25.32 6.13 7.95
N HIS A 26 24.61 6.84 8.83
CA HIS A 26 23.24 6.50 9.24
C HIS A 26 22.16 7.31 8.50
N ALA A 27 22.51 8.07 7.46
CA ALA A 27 21.52 8.77 6.65
C ALA A 27 20.74 7.78 5.76
N GLN A 28 19.43 7.95 5.72
CA GLN A 28 18.53 7.14 4.90
C GLN A 28 18.12 7.94 3.69
N LEU A 29 18.32 7.38 2.50
CA LEU A 29 17.95 7.98 1.23
C LEU A 29 16.87 7.12 0.57
N VAL A 30 15.68 7.69 0.44
CA VAL A 30 14.59 7.15 -0.36
C VAL A 30 14.64 7.82 -1.72
N VAL A 31 14.59 7.04 -2.79
CA VAL A 31 14.60 7.56 -4.16
C VAL A 31 13.21 7.43 -4.75
N HIS A 32 12.70 8.50 -5.33
CA HIS A 32 11.46 8.53 -6.11
C HIS A 32 11.80 8.94 -7.54
N SER A 33 11.36 8.15 -8.51
CA SER A 33 11.52 8.41 -9.94
C SER A 33 10.15 8.68 -10.55
N PRO A 34 9.82 9.94 -10.88
CA PRO A 34 8.51 10.28 -11.41
C PRO A 34 8.17 9.72 -12.80
N VAL A 35 9.17 9.40 -13.63
CA VAL A 35 8.91 8.76 -14.94
C VAL A 35 8.48 7.30 -14.75
N SER A 36 9.12 6.58 -13.87
CA SER A 36 8.78 5.17 -13.60
C SER A 36 7.66 4.98 -12.57
N GLN A 37 7.50 5.92 -11.63
CA GLN A 37 6.60 5.82 -10.49
C GLN A 37 5.45 6.84 -10.50
N GLY A 38 5.44 7.75 -11.49
CA GLY A 38 4.45 8.82 -11.59
C GLY A 38 4.77 10.04 -10.72
N ALA A 39 4.01 11.12 -10.90
CA ALA A 39 4.15 12.34 -10.11
C ALA A 39 3.73 12.10 -8.66
N LEU A 40 4.40 12.77 -7.72
CA LEU A 40 3.99 12.75 -6.30
C LEU A 40 2.55 13.24 -6.16
N ALA A 41 1.73 12.47 -5.46
CA ALA A 41 0.35 12.84 -5.19
C ALA A 41 0.25 14.27 -4.60
N ARG A 42 -0.80 15.00 -4.94
CA ARG A 42 -0.99 16.38 -4.43
C ARG A 42 -1.04 16.43 -2.91
N GLU A 43 -1.50 15.36 -2.29
CA GLU A 43 -1.64 15.21 -0.85
C GLU A 43 -0.34 14.76 -0.15
N PHE A 44 0.67 14.35 -0.91
CA PHE A 44 1.95 13.92 -0.34
C PHE A 44 2.71 15.11 0.24
N LEU A 45 3.02 15.06 1.55
CA LEU A 45 3.57 16.18 2.31
C LEU A 45 5.04 16.03 2.68
N ALA A 46 5.65 14.86 2.42
CA ALA A 46 7.02 14.54 2.79
C ALA A 46 7.39 14.82 4.27
N GLN A 47 6.42 14.76 5.19
CA GLN A 47 6.63 15.13 6.61
C GLN A 47 7.58 14.19 7.34
N GLY A 48 7.70 12.94 6.89
CA GLY A 48 8.64 11.95 7.41
C GLY A 48 10.10 12.17 7.03
N PHE A 49 10.38 13.14 6.15
CA PHE A 49 11.72 13.45 5.68
C PHE A 49 12.24 14.73 6.33
N ASP A 50 13.55 14.79 6.52
CA ASP A 50 14.23 15.98 7.05
C ASP A 50 14.50 17.00 5.94
N ALA A 51 14.69 16.51 4.70
CA ALA A 51 14.70 17.34 3.49
C ALA A 51 14.32 16.51 2.26
N VAL A 52 13.91 17.19 1.18
CA VAL A 52 13.67 16.63 -0.15
C VAL A 52 14.74 17.16 -1.09
N LEU A 53 15.55 16.26 -1.65
CA LEU A 53 16.50 16.57 -2.71
C LEU A 53 15.77 16.46 -4.05
N LEU A 54 15.78 17.50 -4.85
CA LEU A 54 15.10 17.55 -6.15
C LEU A 54 16.09 17.94 -7.24
N ALA A 55 16.19 17.12 -8.28
CA ALA A 55 16.97 17.49 -9.45
C ALA A 55 16.29 18.64 -10.23
N ASP A 56 17.10 19.59 -10.72
CA ASP A 56 16.62 20.72 -11.50
C ASP A 56 16.33 20.35 -12.97
N GLU A 57 17.01 19.32 -13.47
CA GLU A 57 16.85 18.83 -14.84
C GLU A 57 15.86 17.68 -14.92
N TRP A 58 14.82 17.91 -15.70
CA TRP A 58 13.81 16.94 -16.06
C TRP A 58 13.60 16.96 -17.58
N PRO A 59 13.18 15.85 -18.20
CA PRO A 59 12.65 15.89 -19.55
C PRO A 59 11.48 16.88 -19.59
N GLY A 60 11.75 18.13 -20.05
CA GLY A 60 10.77 19.22 -20.11
C GLY A 60 11.02 20.42 -19.18
N GLY A 61 12.19 20.54 -18.53
CA GLY A 61 12.64 21.77 -17.84
C GLY A 61 11.84 22.21 -16.62
N ARG A 62 11.27 21.29 -15.84
CA ARG A 62 10.27 21.57 -14.79
C ARG A 62 10.74 21.54 -13.35
N GLY A 63 12.04 21.28 -13.07
CA GLY A 63 12.54 21.08 -11.69
C GLY A 63 12.23 22.26 -10.77
N LEU A 64 12.55 23.48 -11.17
CA LEU A 64 12.28 24.70 -10.40
C LEU A 64 10.76 24.96 -10.22
N THR A 65 9.95 24.72 -11.25
CA THR A 65 8.50 24.85 -11.19
C THR A 65 7.91 23.86 -10.19
N TRP A 66 8.42 22.65 -10.22
CA TRP A 66 7.99 21.60 -9.30
C TRP A 66 8.42 21.87 -7.87
N ALA A 67 9.66 22.34 -7.67
CA ALA A 67 10.14 22.78 -6.36
C ALA A 67 9.22 23.88 -5.78
N ARG A 68 8.79 24.82 -6.59
CA ARG A 68 7.85 25.88 -6.18
C ARG A 68 6.48 25.34 -5.81
N GLU A 69 5.93 24.40 -6.61
CA GLU A 69 4.66 23.76 -6.30
C GLU A 69 4.73 22.98 -4.99
N LEU A 70 5.75 22.16 -4.79
CA LEU A 70 5.95 21.37 -3.58
C LEU A 70 6.19 22.25 -2.35
N ALA A 71 7.02 23.30 -2.47
CA ALA A 71 7.25 24.25 -1.38
C ALA A 71 6.00 25.04 -0.98
N GLY A 72 5.07 25.28 -1.93
CA GLY A 72 3.76 25.89 -1.67
C GLY A 72 2.81 25.02 -0.85
N ARG A 73 3.07 23.71 -0.76
CA ARG A 73 2.28 22.81 0.08
C ARG A 73 2.62 23.07 1.55
N ALA A 74 1.64 23.59 2.30
CA ALA A 74 1.88 23.94 3.71
C ALA A 74 2.38 22.72 4.52
N GLY A 75 3.57 22.83 5.16
CA GLY A 75 4.22 21.79 5.96
C GLY A 75 4.97 20.75 5.15
N PHE A 76 5.20 20.96 3.86
CA PHE A 76 6.12 20.15 3.08
C PHE A 76 7.54 20.26 3.67
N ALA A 77 8.33 19.16 3.60
CA ALA A 77 9.70 19.17 4.07
C ALA A 77 10.55 20.18 3.27
N PRO A 78 11.61 20.76 3.86
CA PRO A 78 12.49 21.68 3.15
C PRO A 78 13.05 21.06 1.87
N ILE A 79 13.01 21.81 0.78
CA ILE A 79 13.51 21.37 -0.52
C ILE A 79 14.93 21.85 -0.72
N VAL A 80 15.80 20.96 -1.18
CA VAL A 80 17.16 21.24 -1.66
C VAL A 80 17.20 20.92 -3.14
N LEU A 81 17.27 21.95 -3.97
CA LEU A 81 17.36 21.83 -5.43
C LEU A 81 18.81 21.53 -5.83
N LEU A 82 19.01 20.46 -6.57
CA LEU A 82 20.32 20.04 -7.08
C LEU A 82 20.50 20.57 -8.49
N CYS A 83 21.29 21.65 -8.64
CA CYS A 83 21.48 22.37 -9.90
C CYS A 83 22.72 21.87 -10.67
N GLN A 84 22.73 21.97 -12.01
CA GLN A 84 23.90 21.59 -12.84
C GLN A 84 25.11 22.51 -12.65
N GLY A 85 24.94 23.70 -12.09
CA GLY A 85 25.99 24.66 -11.82
C GLY A 85 25.53 25.75 -10.88
N ALA A 86 26.42 26.66 -10.51
CA ALA A 86 26.09 27.79 -9.65
C ALA A 86 25.36 28.89 -10.43
N ASP A 87 24.07 28.70 -10.71
CA ASP A 87 23.22 29.72 -11.33
C ASP A 87 22.59 30.63 -10.27
N ALA A 88 23.06 31.88 -10.20
CA ALA A 88 22.58 32.88 -9.26
C ALA A 88 21.10 33.27 -9.50
N ALA A 89 20.55 33.07 -10.68
CA ALA A 89 19.15 33.34 -10.97
C ALA A 89 18.27 32.22 -10.39
N VAL A 90 18.64 30.96 -10.63
CA VAL A 90 17.96 29.79 -10.03
C VAL A 90 18.01 29.84 -8.51
N ALA A 91 19.17 30.20 -7.93
CA ALA A 91 19.32 30.31 -6.49
C ALA A 91 18.41 31.40 -5.87
N ARG A 92 18.28 32.57 -6.52
CA ARG A 92 17.38 33.65 -6.09
C ARG A 92 15.91 33.24 -6.17
N ASP A 93 15.55 32.59 -7.28
CA ASP A 93 14.18 32.13 -7.50
C ASP A 93 13.80 31.03 -6.50
N ALA A 94 14.70 30.08 -6.21
CA ALA A 94 14.51 29.06 -5.22
C ALA A 94 14.36 29.62 -3.80
N ALA A 95 15.21 30.60 -3.45
CA ALA A 95 15.15 31.30 -2.15
C ALA A 95 13.83 32.05 -1.95
N ALA A 96 13.22 32.58 -3.01
CA ALA A 96 11.94 33.33 -2.94
C ALA A 96 10.79 32.47 -2.44
N PHE A 97 10.78 31.14 -2.65
CA PHE A 97 9.81 30.21 -2.08
C PHE A 97 10.40 29.32 -0.96
N GLY A 98 11.62 29.67 -0.50
CA GLY A 98 12.25 29.05 0.65
C GLY A 98 12.94 27.70 0.40
N ALA A 99 13.27 27.36 -0.85
CA ALA A 99 14.12 26.22 -1.13
C ALA A 99 15.61 26.58 -1.00
N PHE A 100 16.41 25.58 -0.69
CA PHE A 100 17.86 25.65 -0.74
C PHE A 100 18.35 25.22 -2.13
N THR A 101 19.53 25.65 -2.53
CA THR A 101 20.19 25.22 -3.78
C THR A 101 21.59 24.70 -3.48
N VAL A 102 22.00 23.67 -4.21
CA VAL A 102 23.36 23.12 -4.20
C VAL A 102 23.75 22.79 -5.63
N SER A 103 24.96 23.21 -6.06
CA SER A 103 25.51 22.74 -7.32
C SER A 103 25.87 21.25 -7.21
N ARG A 104 25.63 20.50 -8.27
CA ARG A 104 26.03 19.07 -8.32
C ARG A 104 27.53 18.89 -8.20
N ASP A 105 28.32 19.88 -8.65
CA ASP A 105 29.76 19.89 -8.51
C ASP A 105 30.21 20.10 -7.04
N GLU A 106 29.31 20.58 -6.20
CA GLU A 106 29.53 20.84 -4.78
C GLU A 106 29.03 19.71 -3.84
N LEU A 107 28.55 18.60 -4.39
CA LEU A 107 28.08 17.46 -3.58
C LEU A 107 29.21 16.82 -2.75
N ASP A 108 30.45 17.11 -3.06
CA ASP A 108 31.64 16.59 -2.42
C ASP A 108 32.23 17.53 -1.35
N CYS A 109 31.63 18.69 -1.13
CA CYS A 109 32.21 19.71 -0.26
C CYS A 109 31.34 20.00 0.98
N GLU A 110 31.93 20.77 1.91
CA GLU A 110 31.26 21.21 3.13
C GLU A 110 29.97 22.02 2.86
N ALA A 111 29.88 22.64 1.68
CA ALA A 111 28.70 23.41 1.28
C ALA A 111 27.43 22.53 1.26
N PHE A 112 27.52 21.35 0.68
CA PHE A 112 26.39 20.39 0.68
C PHE A 112 26.02 19.97 2.11
N ALA A 113 27.01 19.66 2.93
CA ALA A 113 26.83 19.33 4.33
C ALA A 113 26.13 20.47 5.10
N HIS A 114 26.53 21.71 4.87
CA HIS A 114 25.96 22.89 5.50
C HIS A 114 24.50 23.12 5.07
N VAL A 115 24.18 22.95 3.78
CA VAL A 115 22.82 23.09 3.26
C VAL A 115 21.90 22.01 3.84
N LEU A 116 22.35 20.75 3.90
CA LEU A 116 21.57 19.68 4.51
C LEU A 116 21.35 19.92 6.02
N ALA A 117 22.38 20.37 6.74
CA ALA A 117 22.25 20.72 8.15
C ALA A 117 21.31 21.92 8.37
N ALA A 118 21.28 22.89 7.45
CA ALA A 118 20.34 24.02 7.51
C ALA A 118 18.90 23.55 7.25
N ALA A 119 18.67 22.67 6.28
CA ALA A 119 17.38 22.08 6.00
C ALA A 119 16.87 21.23 7.18
N GLU A 120 17.74 20.40 7.77
CA GLU A 120 17.43 19.60 8.98
C GLU A 120 17.03 20.50 10.15
N ARG A 121 17.81 21.55 10.44
CA ARG A 121 17.47 22.52 11.51
C ARG A 121 16.13 23.21 11.25
N ARG A 122 15.87 23.61 10.00
CA ARG A 122 14.61 24.24 9.63
C ARG A 122 13.42 23.30 9.86
N GLN A 123 13.55 22.03 9.48
CA GLN A 123 12.52 21.02 9.69
C GLN A 123 12.30 20.73 11.19
N ALA A 124 13.41 20.57 11.94
CA ALA A 124 13.35 20.40 13.40
C ALA A 124 12.68 21.59 14.10
N HIS A 125 13.01 22.81 13.68
CA HIS A 125 12.38 24.04 14.23
C HIS A 125 10.88 24.11 13.89
N ALA A 126 10.49 23.81 12.64
CA ALA A 126 9.09 23.75 12.25
C ALA A 126 8.32 22.69 13.06
N ARG A 127 8.93 21.51 13.28
CA ARG A 127 8.37 20.47 14.14
C ARG A 127 8.28 20.92 15.61
N ALA A 128 9.26 21.65 16.14
CA ALA A 128 9.29 22.14 17.52
C ALA A 128 8.21 23.23 17.76
N ILE A 129 8.10 24.22 16.87
CA ILE A 129 7.05 25.25 16.93
C ILE A 129 5.67 24.59 16.92
N TRP A 130 5.49 23.64 16.04
CA TRP A 130 4.22 22.93 15.92
C TRP A 130 3.91 22.14 17.21
N ARG A 131 4.90 21.40 17.77
CA ARG A 131 4.75 20.69 19.06
C ARG A 131 4.37 21.64 20.19
N SER A 132 5.01 22.82 20.30
CA SER A 132 4.72 23.79 21.37
C SER A 132 3.34 24.42 21.25
N SER A 133 2.88 24.69 20.03
CA SER A 133 1.54 25.26 19.79
C SER A 133 0.40 24.25 19.97
N HIS A 134 0.71 22.96 20.02
CA HIS A 134 -0.25 21.86 20.15
C HIS A 134 -0.02 21.01 21.41
N ALA A 135 0.88 21.41 22.30
CA ALA A 135 1.11 20.78 23.59
C ALA A 135 -0.17 20.85 24.43
N GLY A 136 -0.83 19.73 24.65
CA GLY A 136 -2.09 19.63 25.37
C GLY A 136 -3.25 18.98 24.61
N ARG A 137 -3.09 18.67 23.35
CA ARG A 137 -4.08 17.90 22.57
C ARG A 137 -3.73 16.41 22.54
N GLU A 138 -4.17 15.66 23.57
CA GLU A 138 -4.06 14.18 23.61
C GLU A 138 -4.65 13.48 22.37
N THR A 139 -5.52 14.16 21.62
CA THR A 139 -6.21 13.66 20.43
C THR A 139 -5.32 13.41 19.22
N GLN A 140 -4.05 13.77 19.28
CA GLN A 140 -3.09 13.59 18.17
C GLN A 140 -2.14 12.42 18.37
N ARG A 141 -2.27 11.68 19.48
CA ARG A 141 -1.49 10.48 19.74
C ARG A 141 -2.16 9.26 19.14
N PHE A 142 -1.35 8.43 18.51
CA PHE A 142 -1.70 7.13 17.93
C PHE A 142 -0.90 6.05 18.67
N GLY A 143 -1.38 5.64 19.84
CA GLY A 143 -0.54 4.93 20.80
C GLY A 143 0.56 5.86 21.33
N ASP A 144 1.82 5.48 21.16
CA ASP A 144 2.98 6.29 21.56
C ASP A 144 3.43 7.27 20.45
N ALA A 145 2.97 7.07 19.21
CA ALA A 145 3.32 7.91 18.08
C ALA A 145 2.52 9.21 18.04
N PHE A 146 3.22 10.31 17.74
CA PHE A 146 2.63 11.62 17.48
C PHE A 146 2.71 11.94 15.98
N ILE A 147 1.58 12.07 15.30
CA ILE A 147 1.52 12.28 13.85
C ILE A 147 0.87 13.61 13.54
N ARG A 148 1.70 14.50 12.97
CA ARG A 148 1.29 15.87 12.67
C ARG A 148 0.24 15.93 11.55
N GLY A 149 -0.77 16.81 11.75
CA GLY A 149 -1.82 17.04 10.74
C GLY A 149 -2.96 16.02 10.79
N TYR A 150 -2.92 15.13 11.77
CA TYR A 150 -3.96 14.12 11.96
C TYR A 150 -4.41 14.10 13.42
N ARG A 151 -5.72 14.11 13.63
CA ARG A 151 -6.36 14.00 14.94
C ARG A 151 -6.92 12.59 15.11
N CYS A 152 -6.40 11.85 16.07
CA CYS A 152 -6.91 10.51 16.39
C CYS A 152 -8.36 10.59 16.87
N ILE A 153 -9.23 9.78 16.28
CA ILE A 153 -10.61 9.61 16.72
C ILE A 153 -10.75 8.33 17.53
N ARG A 154 -10.28 7.22 16.99
CA ARG A 154 -10.29 5.92 17.65
C ARG A 154 -9.38 4.92 16.98
N ARG A 155 -8.95 3.90 17.73
CA ARG A 155 -8.26 2.74 17.19
C ARG A 155 -9.27 1.78 16.56
N LEU A 156 -8.98 1.30 15.34
CA LEU A 156 -9.79 0.31 14.63
C LEU A 156 -9.36 -1.10 14.96
N SER A 157 -8.05 -1.36 14.92
CA SER A 157 -7.48 -2.67 15.20
C SER A 157 -6.07 -2.56 15.76
N ALA A 158 -5.70 -3.58 16.53
CA ALA A 158 -4.36 -3.86 16.97
C ALA A 158 -3.83 -5.04 16.16
N GLY A 159 -2.90 -4.78 15.24
CA GLY A 159 -2.23 -5.82 14.47
C GLY A 159 -0.94 -6.31 15.14
N VAL A 160 -0.30 -7.30 14.56
CA VAL A 160 0.99 -7.82 15.04
C VAL A 160 2.11 -6.82 14.77
N SER A 161 2.17 -6.25 13.57
CA SER A 161 3.23 -5.32 13.13
C SER A 161 2.79 -3.86 13.03
N SER A 162 1.50 -3.57 13.06
CA SER A 162 0.97 -2.21 12.97
C SER A 162 -0.40 -2.09 13.61
N ASP A 163 -0.70 -0.89 14.08
CA ASP A 163 -2.01 -0.49 14.56
C ASP A 163 -2.73 0.35 13.52
N LEU A 164 -4.04 0.19 13.41
CA LEU A 164 -4.88 0.96 12.51
C LEU A 164 -5.81 1.88 13.29
N TYR A 165 -5.84 3.16 12.92
CA TYR A 165 -6.66 4.20 13.55
C TYR A 165 -7.58 4.88 12.55
N VAL A 166 -8.72 5.37 13.02
CA VAL A 166 -9.47 6.41 12.32
C VAL A 166 -8.96 7.75 12.81
N ALA A 167 -8.66 8.62 11.88
CA ALA A 167 -8.22 9.97 12.17
C ALA A 167 -8.96 10.98 11.29
N GLU A 168 -9.02 12.22 11.75
CA GLU A 168 -9.40 13.36 10.95
C GLU A 168 -8.14 14.04 10.44
N GLY A 169 -8.00 14.10 9.12
CA GLY A 169 -6.91 14.80 8.46
C GLY A 169 -7.24 16.29 8.35
N GLU A 170 -6.47 17.15 9.01
CA GLU A 170 -6.71 18.61 9.00
C GLU A 170 -6.74 19.20 7.59
N ARG A 171 -6.09 18.56 6.64
CA ARG A 171 -5.99 19.00 5.24
C ARG A 171 -6.89 18.25 4.28
N VAL A 172 -7.20 16.99 4.60
CA VAL A 172 -8.07 16.17 3.76
C VAL A 172 -9.52 16.58 3.97
N GLY A 173 -9.82 17.24 5.10
CA GLY A 173 -11.19 17.63 5.46
C GLY A 173 -12.15 16.44 5.60
N ALA A 174 -11.60 15.22 5.70
CA ALA A 174 -12.34 13.98 5.74
C ALA A 174 -11.69 12.99 6.71
N LEU A 175 -12.44 11.95 7.06
CA LEU A 175 -11.92 10.83 7.84
C LEU A 175 -10.94 10.03 6.99
N VAL A 176 -9.81 9.68 7.61
CA VAL A 176 -8.77 8.83 7.02
C VAL A 176 -8.51 7.62 7.91
N ALA A 177 -8.00 6.55 7.32
CA ALA A 177 -7.41 5.45 8.04
C ALA A 177 -5.89 5.68 8.14
N LEU A 178 -5.34 5.51 9.33
CA LEU A 178 -3.93 5.75 9.61
C LEU A 178 -3.32 4.47 10.19
N LYS A 179 -2.42 3.85 9.44
CA LYS A 179 -1.68 2.64 9.80
C LYS A 179 -0.35 3.06 10.39
N VAL A 180 -0.09 2.69 11.65
CA VAL A 180 1.12 3.04 12.39
C VAL A 180 1.87 1.77 12.72
N ALA A 181 3.14 1.69 12.34
CA ALA A 181 4.00 0.56 12.69
C ALA A 181 4.21 0.53 14.21
N ARG A 182 4.16 -0.67 14.78
CA ARG A 182 4.51 -0.89 16.18
C ARG A 182 6.02 -0.95 16.33
N ASP A 183 6.52 -0.30 17.38
CA ASP A 183 7.87 -0.52 17.85
C ASP A 183 7.95 -1.93 18.47
N ARG A 184 8.71 -2.81 17.85
CA ARG A 184 9.08 -4.08 18.44
C ARG A 184 10.48 -3.90 19.01
N GLN A 185 10.58 -3.93 20.33
CA GLN A 185 11.82 -3.71 21.08
C GLN A 185 13.00 -4.63 20.69
N ASP A 186 12.75 -5.70 19.88
CA ASP A 186 13.77 -6.73 19.63
C ASP A 186 14.08 -7.07 18.16
N GLU A 187 13.28 -6.68 17.13
CA GLU A 187 13.48 -7.29 15.80
C GLU A 187 13.33 -6.38 14.56
N GLU A 188 12.62 -5.25 14.60
CA GLU A 188 12.44 -4.44 13.40
C GLU A 188 12.78 -2.96 13.64
N GLN A 189 13.73 -2.45 12.87
CA GLN A 189 13.99 -1.01 12.85
C GLN A 189 12.83 -0.27 12.17
N PRO A 190 12.47 0.94 12.59
CA PRO A 190 11.44 1.79 11.94
C PRO A 190 11.64 1.94 10.42
N VAL A 191 12.86 1.73 9.96
CA VAL A 191 13.28 1.74 8.56
C VAL A 191 12.63 0.63 7.75
N ASP A 192 12.54 -0.58 8.28
CA ASP A 192 12.01 -1.72 7.53
C ASP A 192 10.49 -1.63 7.44
N ALA A 193 9.83 -1.15 8.50
CA ALA A 193 8.41 -0.82 8.45
C ALA A 193 8.11 0.30 7.45
N PHE A 194 8.96 1.34 7.40
CA PHE A 194 8.82 2.42 6.43
C PHE A 194 9.03 1.93 5.00
N ARG A 195 10.02 1.07 4.74
CA ARG A 195 10.22 0.46 3.41
C ARG A 195 9.01 -0.31 2.94
N ARG A 196 8.37 -1.11 3.81
CA ARG A 196 7.14 -1.82 3.47
C ARG A 196 6.01 -0.86 3.12
N PHE A 197 5.79 0.18 3.92
CA PHE A 197 4.78 1.20 3.64
C PHE A 197 5.07 1.98 2.35
N LEU A 198 6.35 2.24 2.07
CA LEU A 198 6.76 2.87 0.82
C LEU A 198 6.46 1.98 -0.38
N GLN A 199 6.72 0.68 -0.30
CA GLN A 199 6.39 -0.27 -1.37
C GLN A 199 4.87 -0.35 -1.60
N GLU A 200 4.06 -0.42 -0.54
CA GLU A 200 2.59 -0.36 -0.63
C GLU A 200 2.15 0.94 -1.32
N TYR A 201 2.76 2.07 -0.93
CA TYR A 201 2.48 3.38 -1.51
C TYR A 201 2.84 3.45 -3.01
N GLU A 202 4.03 3.01 -3.39
CA GLU A 202 4.51 3.01 -4.77
C GLU A 202 3.62 2.16 -5.70
N ILE A 203 3.16 1.01 -5.23
CA ILE A 203 2.26 0.16 -6.02
C ILE A 203 0.89 0.79 -6.19
N ALA A 204 0.28 1.29 -5.11
CA ALA A 204 -1.01 1.93 -5.19
C ALA A 204 -0.99 3.17 -6.11
N GLN A 205 0.15 3.90 -6.14
CA GLN A 205 0.34 5.04 -7.05
C GLN A 205 0.46 4.62 -8.53
N ARG A 206 0.98 3.41 -8.82
CA ARG A 206 1.03 2.90 -10.21
C ARG A 206 -0.35 2.56 -10.75
N ILE A 207 -1.30 2.25 -9.86
CA ILE A 207 -2.67 1.87 -10.21
C ILE A 207 -3.57 3.07 -9.93
N ASP A 208 -3.59 4.07 -10.81
CA ASP A 208 -4.50 5.22 -10.68
C ASP A 208 -5.95 4.80 -10.95
N SER A 209 -6.54 4.12 -9.98
CA SER A 209 -7.89 3.57 -10.09
C SER A 209 -8.57 3.46 -8.73
N SER A 210 -9.89 3.62 -8.72
CA SER A 210 -10.73 3.32 -7.55
C SER A 210 -10.77 1.83 -7.18
N ALA A 211 -10.20 0.94 -8.01
CA ALA A 211 -10.06 -0.49 -7.71
C ALA A 211 -9.08 -0.77 -6.56
N VAL A 212 -8.23 0.19 -6.22
CA VAL A 212 -7.29 0.10 -5.10
C VAL A 212 -7.55 1.21 -4.09
N VAL A 213 -7.06 1.01 -2.87
CA VAL A 213 -7.12 2.03 -1.82
C VAL A 213 -6.38 3.29 -2.24
N ARG A 214 -6.99 4.44 -2.03
CA ARG A 214 -6.28 5.72 -2.19
C ARG A 214 -5.37 5.94 -1.00
N LEU A 215 -4.08 6.16 -1.27
CA LEU A 215 -3.09 6.51 -0.26
C LEU A 215 -2.84 8.03 -0.33
N TYR A 216 -2.90 8.70 0.82
CA TYR A 216 -2.80 10.15 0.91
C TYR A 216 -1.43 10.63 1.34
N ASP A 217 -0.80 9.90 2.28
CA ASP A 217 0.48 10.33 2.85
C ASP A 217 1.20 9.15 3.51
N LEU A 218 2.51 9.25 3.67
CA LEU A 218 3.31 8.32 4.43
C LEU A 218 4.49 9.05 5.08
N GLY A 219 4.99 8.50 6.18
CA GLY A 219 6.14 9.10 6.82
C GLY A 219 6.61 8.37 8.05
N VAL A 220 7.46 9.07 8.80
CA VAL A 220 7.94 8.61 10.10
C VAL A 220 7.87 9.77 11.08
N SER A 221 7.37 9.51 12.27
CA SER A 221 7.27 10.46 13.37
C SER A 221 7.53 9.72 14.68
N ASP A 222 8.35 10.32 15.55
CA ASP A 222 8.72 9.75 16.85
C ASP A 222 9.15 8.26 16.75
N GLU A 223 10.01 7.97 15.75
CA GLU A 223 10.53 6.64 15.41
C GLU A 223 9.50 5.64 14.87
N HIS A 224 8.24 6.03 14.71
CA HIS A 224 7.19 5.20 14.13
C HIS A 224 6.97 5.52 12.64
N ALA A 225 6.96 4.49 11.80
CA ALA A 225 6.49 4.61 10.42
C ALA A 225 4.96 4.65 10.40
N TRP A 226 4.39 5.45 9.50
CA TRP A 226 2.95 5.56 9.35
C TRP A 226 2.55 5.74 7.89
N LEU A 227 1.32 5.30 7.56
CA LEU A 227 0.72 5.39 6.24
C LEU A 227 -0.72 5.86 6.38
N VAL A 228 -1.10 6.89 5.62
CA VAL A 228 -2.45 7.46 5.60
C VAL A 228 -3.18 7.03 4.36
N MET A 229 -4.40 6.53 4.54
CA MET A 229 -5.19 5.97 3.46
C MET A 229 -6.67 6.32 3.58
N GLU A 230 -7.41 6.04 2.51
CA GLU A 230 -8.86 6.15 2.46
C GLU A 230 -9.51 5.37 3.62
N TYR A 231 -10.47 6.01 4.29
CA TYR A 231 -11.26 5.37 5.34
C TYR A 231 -12.52 4.75 4.77
N PHE A 232 -12.70 3.45 4.99
CA PHE A 232 -13.87 2.71 4.55
C PHE A 232 -14.85 2.52 5.71
N ALA A 233 -15.94 3.30 5.73
CA ALA A 233 -16.93 3.27 6.81
C ALA A 233 -17.64 1.91 6.93
N LEU A 234 -17.83 1.19 5.82
CA LEU A 234 -18.42 -0.15 5.79
C LEU A 234 -17.45 -1.25 6.23
N GLY A 235 -16.15 -0.93 6.27
CA GLY A 235 -15.09 -1.88 6.62
C GLY A 235 -14.79 -2.86 5.49
N ASP A 236 -14.20 -4.00 5.86
CA ASP A 236 -13.78 -5.07 4.96
C ASP A 236 -14.88 -6.14 4.74
N LEU A 237 -14.70 -6.96 3.73
CA LEU A 237 -15.60 -8.06 3.39
C LEU A 237 -15.70 -9.11 4.52
N ARG A 238 -14.61 -9.36 5.27
CA ARG A 238 -14.63 -10.27 6.43
C ARG A 238 -15.61 -9.78 7.49
N ARG A 239 -15.60 -8.46 7.78
CA ARG A 239 -16.55 -7.84 8.70
C ARG A 239 -17.97 -7.94 8.17
N ARG A 240 -18.17 -7.81 6.84
CA ARG A 240 -19.49 -7.93 6.22
C ARG A 240 -20.05 -9.35 6.34
N MET A 241 -19.23 -10.37 6.16
CA MET A 241 -19.64 -11.78 6.32
C MET A 241 -19.91 -12.15 7.78
N ARG A 242 -19.10 -11.67 8.73
CA ARG A 242 -19.19 -11.99 10.17
C ARG A 242 -19.29 -13.48 10.48
N GLY A 243 -18.68 -14.34 9.65
CA GLY A 243 -18.74 -15.79 9.78
C GLY A 243 -20.07 -16.43 9.34
N ALA A 244 -20.92 -15.68 8.60
CA ALA A 244 -22.15 -16.18 8.01
C ALA A 244 -22.10 -16.05 6.47
N SER A 245 -22.94 -16.84 5.80
CA SER A 245 -23.12 -16.71 4.35
C SER A 245 -23.80 -15.40 3.99
N LEU A 246 -23.52 -14.91 2.79
CA LEU A 246 -24.20 -13.78 2.18
C LEU A 246 -25.36 -14.26 1.31
N ALA A 247 -26.35 -13.39 1.06
CA ALA A 247 -27.34 -13.65 0.04
C ALA A 247 -26.66 -13.89 -1.33
N PRO A 248 -27.07 -14.90 -2.12
CA PRO A 248 -26.37 -15.29 -3.36
C PRO A 248 -26.17 -14.13 -4.34
N ARG A 249 -27.18 -13.27 -4.45
CA ARG A 249 -27.12 -12.06 -5.29
C ARG A 249 -26.03 -11.10 -4.83
N GLU A 250 -25.85 -10.94 -3.52
CA GLU A 250 -24.82 -10.07 -2.94
C GLU A 250 -23.43 -10.70 -3.14
N ALA A 251 -23.28 -11.99 -2.85
CA ALA A 251 -22.05 -12.73 -3.03
C ALA A 251 -21.55 -12.66 -4.49
N LEU A 252 -22.42 -12.89 -5.47
CA LEU A 252 -22.07 -12.79 -6.87
C LEU A 252 -21.72 -11.37 -7.31
N ARG A 253 -22.46 -10.34 -6.83
CA ARG A 253 -22.11 -8.94 -7.11
C ARG A 253 -20.73 -8.56 -6.58
N LEU A 254 -20.43 -8.97 -5.37
CA LEU A 254 -19.10 -8.72 -4.77
C LEU A 254 -18.01 -9.48 -5.51
N ALA A 255 -18.24 -10.74 -5.91
CA ALA A 255 -17.29 -11.49 -6.70
C ALA A 255 -16.98 -10.82 -8.05
N VAL A 256 -18.03 -10.30 -8.73
CA VAL A 256 -17.86 -9.50 -9.96
C VAL A 256 -17.06 -8.24 -9.70
N ALA A 257 -17.37 -7.51 -8.63
CA ALA A 257 -16.63 -6.29 -8.27
C ALA A 257 -15.13 -6.58 -7.97
N ILE A 258 -14.86 -7.67 -7.26
CA ILE A 258 -13.48 -8.12 -6.96
C ILE A 258 -12.76 -8.52 -8.26
N ALA A 259 -13.42 -9.28 -9.15
CA ALA A 259 -12.83 -9.67 -10.43
C ALA A 259 -12.46 -8.45 -11.29
N ARG A 260 -13.35 -7.45 -11.36
CA ARG A 260 -13.08 -6.17 -12.05
C ARG A 260 -11.90 -5.40 -11.43
N ALA A 261 -11.82 -5.37 -10.09
CA ALA A 261 -10.70 -4.75 -9.39
C ALA A 261 -9.38 -5.47 -9.69
N LEU A 262 -9.37 -6.82 -9.67
CA LEU A 262 -8.22 -7.63 -10.05
C LEU A 262 -7.80 -7.39 -11.50
N ALA A 263 -8.76 -7.28 -12.44
CA ALA A 263 -8.44 -7.00 -13.84
C ALA A 263 -7.67 -5.67 -13.98
N THR A 264 -8.07 -4.64 -13.23
CA THR A 264 -7.38 -3.35 -13.22
C THR A 264 -5.96 -3.47 -12.64
N VAL A 265 -5.79 -4.19 -11.54
CA VAL A 265 -4.50 -4.43 -10.88
C VAL A 265 -3.56 -5.22 -11.80
N HIS A 266 -4.06 -6.29 -12.41
CA HIS A 266 -3.29 -7.13 -13.32
C HIS A 266 -2.89 -6.42 -14.61
N ALA A 267 -3.75 -5.52 -15.13
CA ALA A 267 -3.43 -4.67 -16.29
C ALA A 267 -2.25 -3.72 -16.00
N ALA A 268 -2.03 -3.33 -14.75
CA ALA A 268 -0.87 -2.56 -14.31
C ALA A 268 0.39 -3.42 -14.05
N GLY A 269 0.34 -4.72 -14.38
CA GLY A 269 1.46 -5.64 -14.17
C GLY A 269 1.68 -6.05 -12.70
N VAL A 270 0.69 -5.84 -11.84
CA VAL A 270 0.77 -6.13 -10.40
C VAL A 270 -0.06 -7.37 -10.07
N LEU A 271 0.47 -8.25 -9.20
CA LEU A 271 -0.27 -9.35 -8.59
C LEU A 271 -0.60 -8.99 -7.15
N HIS A 272 -1.79 -9.36 -6.68
CA HIS A 272 -2.20 -9.09 -5.29
C HIS A 272 -1.49 -10.00 -4.28
N ARG A 273 -1.38 -11.29 -4.57
CA ARG A 273 -0.67 -12.35 -3.81
C ARG A 273 -1.20 -12.66 -2.40
N ASP A 274 -2.00 -11.79 -1.80
CA ASP A 274 -2.60 -11.97 -0.46
C ASP A 274 -4.09 -11.62 -0.47
N LEU A 275 -4.81 -12.01 -1.54
CA LEU A 275 -6.23 -11.73 -1.65
C LEU A 275 -7.02 -12.56 -0.62
N LYS A 276 -7.72 -11.85 0.27
CA LYS A 276 -8.57 -12.43 1.32
C LYS A 276 -9.66 -11.43 1.70
N PRO A 277 -10.74 -11.84 2.37
CA PRO A 277 -11.84 -10.93 2.72
C PRO A 277 -11.41 -9.69 3.52
N GLY A 278 -10.35 -9.79 4.34
CA GLY A 278 -9.83 -8.65 5.09
C GLY A 278 -9.12 -7.61 4.23
N ASN A 279 -8.74 -7.98 3.00
CA ASN A 279 -8.05 -7.08 2.06
C ASN A 279 -8.99 -6.55 0.95
N VAL A 280 -10.31 -6.79 1.08
CA VAL A 280 -11.35 -6.28 0.20
C VAL A 280 -12.20 -5.29 0.97
N MET A 281 -12.00 -4.00 0.73
CA MET A 281 -12.73 -2.91 1.39
C MET A 281 -14.01 -2.58 0.60
N LEU A 282 -15.08 -2.24 1.34
CA LEU A 282 -16.41 -2.00 0.76
C LEU A 282 -16.75 -0.51 0.76
N ARG A 283 -17.25 0.00 -0.38
CA ARG A 283 -17.81 1.36 -0.50
C ARG A 283 -19.31 1.36 -0.53
N GLY A 284 -19.90 2.50 -0.18
CA GLY A 284 -21.35 2.68 -0.13
C GLY A 284 -22.07 2.55 -1.46
N ASP A 285 -21.37 2.73 -2.58
CA ASP A 285 -21.87 2.56 -3.93
C ASP A 285 -21.85 1.09 -4.43
N GLY A 286 -21.38 0.16 -3.58
CA GLY A 286 -21.24 -1.26 -3.91
C GLY A 286 -19.94 -1.61 -4.65
N SER A 287 -19.06 -0.63 -4.89
CA SER A 287 -17.71 -0.90 -5.40
C SER A 287 -16.80 -1.42 -4.28
N VAL A 288 -15.69 -2.03 -4.69
CA VAL A 288 -14.66 -2.52 -3.77
C VAL A 288 -13.33 -1.83 -4.04
N ALA A 289 -12.48 -1.78 -3.00
CA ALA A 289 -11.08 -1.42 -3.14
C ALA A 289 -10.21 -2.51 -2.55
N LEU A 290 -9.13 -2.87 -3.25
CA LEU A 290 -8.13 -3.80 -2.77
C LEU A 290 -7.05 -3.06 -1.98
N ILE A 291 -6.62 -3.67 -0.87
CA ILE A 291 -5.59 -3.15 0.04
C ILE A 291 -4.51 -4.20 0.28
N ASP A 292 -3.37 -3.78 0.84
CA ASP A 292 -2.31 -4.67 1.31
C ASP A 292 -1.82 -5.66 0.24
N PHE A 293 -1.22 -5.14 -0.83
CA PHE A 293 -0.58 -5.95 -1.86
C PHE A 293 0.61 -6.73 -1.25
N GLY A 294 0.61 -8.04 -1.39
CA GLY A 294 1.55 -8.95 -0.74
C GLY A 294 2.99 -8.86 -1.25
N LEU A 295 3.59 -7.67 -1.16
CA LEU A 295 4.95 -7.35 -1.60
C LEU A 295 6.05 -7.94 -0.74
N SER A 296 5.75 -8.12 0.55
CA SER A 296 6.70 -8.68 1.52
C SER A 296 6.87 -10.19 1.41
N LYS A 297 6.07 -10.84 0.56
CA LYS A 297 6.18 -12.27 0.34
C LYS A 297 6.97 -12.52 -0.94
N ASP A 298 8.31 -12.46 -0.87
CA ASP A 298 9.13 -13.16 -1.85
C ASP A 298 8.60 -14.58 -1.97
N ALA A 299 8.45 -15.06 -3.21
CA ALA A 299 7.83 -16.37 -3.49
C ALA A 299 8.51 -17.55 -2.73
N ALA A 300 9.75 -17.36 -2.31
CA ALA A 300 10.51 -18.29 -1.48
C ALA A 300 10.15 -18.27 0.02
N LEU A 301 9.48 -17.20 0.51
CA LEU A 301 9.14 -16.97 1.93
C LEU A 301 7.64 -17.04 2.20
N ALA A 302 6.84 -17.54 1.24
CA ALA A 302 5.38 -17.68 1.40
C ALA A 302 4.99 -18.59 2.60
N LEU A 303 5.96 -19.37 3.08
CA LEU A 303 5.90 -20.12 4.33
C LEU A 303 7.11 -19.67 5.17
N ASP A 304 7.02 -18.53 5.86
CA ASP A 304 7.92 -18.25 6.97
C ASP A 304 7.68 -19.32 8.04
N VAL A 305 8.30 -20.45 7.82
CA VAL A 305 8.48 -21.47 8.85
C VAL A 305 9.61 -20.91 9.72
N THR A 306 9.26 -20.23 10.80
CA THR A 306 10.25 -19.96 11.85
C THR A 306 10.86 -21.27 12.32
N ASP A 307 12.06 -21.26 12.88
CA ASP A 307 12.71 -22.43 13.52
C ASP A 307 11.79 -23.15 14.53
N THR A 308 10.70 -22.52 14.94
CA THR A 308 9.64 -23.05 15.81
C THR A 308 8.49 -23.72 15.07
N GLY A 309 8.50 -23.83 13.73
CA GLY A 309 7.43 -24.45 12.95
C GLY A 309 6.14 -23.61 12.83
N THR A 310 6.16 -22.35 13.24
CA THR A 310 5.00 -21.46 13.19
C THR A 310 4.93 -20.79 11.82
N ILE A 311 3.87 -21.07 11.06
CA ILE A 311 3.61 -20.41 9.76
C ILE A 311 2.96 -19.05 10.02
N PHE A 312 3.61 -17.97 9.61
CA PHE A 312 3.03 -16.64 9.62
C PHE A 312 2.01 -16.51 8.47
N GLY A 313 0.73 -16.35 8.82
CA GLY A 313 -0.38 -16.17 7.90
C GLY A 313 -1.28 -17.40 7.82
N THR A 314 -2.56 -17.15 7.56
CA THR A 314 -3.55 -18.23 7.48
C THR A 314 -3.64 -18.68 6.01
N PRO A 315 -3.22 -19.91 5.63
CA PRO A 315 -3.11 -20.36 4.24
C PRO A 315 -4.46 -20.64 3.58
N HIS A 316 -5.57 -20.22 4.20
CA HIS A 316 -6.93 -20.56 3.75
C HIS A 316 -7.31 -20.03 2.36
N TYR A 317 -6.66 -18.96 1.88
CA TYR A 317 -6.96 -18.35 0.57
C TYR A 317 -5.82 -18.53 -0.43
N MET A 318 -4.78 -19.23 -0.03
CA MET A 318 -3.56 -19.44 -0.81
C MET A 318 -3.84 -20.40 -1.98
N SER A 319 -3.33 -20.07 -3.16
CA SER A 319 -3.40 -20.98 -4.30
C SER A 319 -2.46 -22.16 -4.13
N PRO A 320 -2.71 -23.32 -4.82
CA PRO A 320 -1.83 -24.47 -4.76
C PRO A 320 -0.38 -24.15 -5.09
N GLU A 321 -0.14 -23.33 -6.12
CA GLU A 321 1.19 -22.90 -6.55
C GLU A 321 1.87 -21.99 -5.51
N GLN A 322 1.11 -21.11 -4.83
CA GLN A 322 1.66 -20.32 -3.72
C GLN A 322 2.13 -21.20 -2.56
N GLY A 323 1.32 -22.20 -2.21
CA GLY A 323 1.65 -23.12 -1.12
C GLY A 323 2.87 -24.02 -1.39
N HIS A 324 3.32 -24.08 -2.63
CA HIS A 324 4.48 -24.88 -3.06
C HIS A 324 5.64 -24.05 -3.60
N ALA A 325 5.59 -22.72 -3.42
CA ALA A 325 6.60 -21.79 -3.93
C ALA A 325 6.87 -21.93 -5.44
N GLU A 326 5.84 -22.29 -6.21
CA GLU A 326 5.88 -22.37 -7.67
C GLU A 326 5.71 -20.95 -8.27
N PRO A 327 6.08 -20.72 -9.53
CA PRO A 327 5.87 -19.44 -10.20
C PRO A 327 4.42 -18.99 -10.17
N LEU A 328 4.19 -17.71 -9.83
CA LEU A 328 2.87 -17.12 -9.70
C LEU A 328 2.53 -16.24 -10.89
N ASP A 329 1.25 -16.28 -11.29
CA ASP A 329 0.67 -15.34 -12.23
C ASP A 329 -0.71 -14.84 -11.76
N ALA A 330 -1.41 -14.06 -12.59
CA ALA A 330 -2.72 -13.49 -12.29
C ALA A 330 -3.76 -14.54 -11.87
N ARG A 331 -3.61 -15.77 -12.31
CA ARG A 331 -4.52 -16.89 -12.01
C ARG A 331 -4.43 -17.37 -10.56
N SER A 332 -3.34 -17.05 -9.85
CA SER A 332 -3.24 -17.30 -8.41
C SER A 332 -4.25 -16.44 -7.62
N ASP A 333 -4.43 -15.17 -7.99
CA ASP A 333 -5.44 -14.29 -7.37
C ASP A 333 -6.86 -14.74 -7.71
N LEU A 334 -7.09 -15.32 -8.90
CA LEU A 334 -8.39 -15.90 -9.29
C LEU A 334 -8.76 -17.13 -8.45
N TYR A 335 -7.78 -17.94 -8.07
CA TYR A 335 -8.01 -19.03 -7.13
C TYR A 335 -8.45 -18.50 -5.77
N SER A 336 -7.78 -17.47 -5.26
CA SER A 336 -8.16 -16.82 -4.01
C SER A 336 -9.57 -16.21 -4.06
N LEU A 337 -9.96 -15.63 -5.22
CA LEU A 337 -11.33 -15.17 -5.48
C LEU A 337 -12.32 -16.33 -5.40
N GLY A 338 -11.99 -17.51 -5.94
CA GLY A 338 -12.82 -18.72 -5.85
C GLY A 338 -13.03 -19.15 -4.39
N VAL A 339 -11.99 -19.12 -3.57
CA VAL A 339 -12.10 -19.41 -2.13
C VAL A 339 -13.01 -18.40 -1.43
N ILE A 340 -12.88 -17.12 -1.75
CA ILE A 340 -13.74 -16.05 -1.20
C ILE A 340 -15.19 -16.23 -1.63
N LEU A 341 -15.45 -16.57 -2.90
CA LEU A 341 -16.79 -16.83 -3.41
C LEU A 341 -17.45 -18.01 -2.68
N PHE A 342 -16.73 -19.10 -2.49
CA PHE A 342 -17.24 -20.25 -1.72
C PHE A 342 -17.60 -19.83 -0.29
N GLU A 343 -16.69 -19.11 0.40
CA GLU A 343 -16.95 -18.65 1.77
C GLU A 343 -18.14 -17.68 1.85
N MET A 344 -18.28 -16.76 0.88
CA MET A 344 -19.45 -15.86 0.83
C MET A 344 -20.78 -16.63 0.69
N LEU A 345 -20.80 -17.70 -0.08
CA LEU A 345 -22.03 -18.48 -0.33
C LEU A 345 -22.36 -19.46 0.79
N VAL A 346 -21.33 -20.11 1.36
CA VAL A 346 -21.52 -21.21 2.34
C VAL A 346 -21.37 -20.72 3.78
N GLY A 347 -20.64 -19.62 4.01
CA GLY A 347 -20.31 -19.12 5.34
C GLY A 347 -19.08 -19.79 5.96
N GLU A 348 -18.47 -20.72 5.25
CA GLU A 348 -17.33 -21.51 5.69
C GLU A 348 -16.28 -21.63 4.59
N LYS A 349 -15.02 -21.83 4.99
CA LYS A 349 -13.92 -22.03 4.03
C LYS A 349 -13.98 -23.40 3.37
N PRO A 350 -13.58 -23.53 2.08
CA PRO A 350 -13.65 -24.82 1.35
C PRO A 350 -12.76 -25.90 1.96
N TYR A 351 -11.61 -25.49 2.52
CA TYR A 351 -10.67 -26.42 3.12
C TYR A 351 -10.31 -25.99 4.53
N ARG A 352 -10.40 -26.92 5.47
CA ARG A 352 -10.12 -26.70 6.90
C ARG A 352 -9.26 -27.82 7.44
N ALA A 353 -8.32 -27.48 8.30
CA ALA A 353 -7.54 -28.40 9.12
C ALA A 353 -6.99 -27.64 10.33
N GLU A 354 -6.58 -28.36 11.36
CA GLU A 354 -5.94 -27.78 12.55
C GLU A 354 -4.52 -27.30 12.23
N ASN A 355 -3.81 -28.04 11.36
CA ASN A 355 -2.45 -27.73 10.96
C ASN A 355 -2.45 -26.90 9.66
N PRO A 356 -1.77 -25.75 9.62
CA PRO A 356 -1.62 -24.93 8.41
C PRO A 356 -1.09 -25.67 7.19
N MET A 357 -0.10 -26.57 7.37
CA MET A 357 0.43 -27.38 6.25
C MET A 357 -0.62 -28.36 5.70
N ALA A 358 -1.50 -28.88 6.53
CA ALA A 358 -2.60 -29.72 6.07
C ALA A 358 -3.60 -28.91 5.23
N ILE A 359 -3.80 -27.60 5.51
CA ILE A 359 -4.62 -26.72 4.67
C ILE A 359 -3.96 -26.53 3.31
N VAL A 360 -2.65 -26.27 3.25
CA VAL A 360 -1.88 -26.16 2.00
C VAL A 360 -2.00 -27.44 1.18
N TYR A 361 -1.84 -28.61 1.82
CA TYR A 361 -2.00 -29.90 1.17
C TYR A 361 -3.41 -30.07 0.56
N LYS A 362 -4.47 -29.68 1.30
CA LYS A 362 -5.85 -29.76 0.85
C LYS A 362 -6.10 -28.86 -0.36
N HIS A 363 -5.56 -27.66 -0.39
CA HIS A 363 -5.63 -26.78 -1.57
C HIS A 363 -5.06 -27.45 -2.82
N ARG A 364 -4.01 -28.27 -2.69
CA ARG A 364 -3.37 -28.97 -3.81
C ARG A 364 -4.10 -30.26 -4.20
N LYS A 365 -4.60 -31.06 -3.23
CA LYS A 365 -5.00 -32.45 -3.46
C LYS A 365 -6.49 -32.72 -3.32
N GLU A 366 -7.21 -31.99 -2.45
CA GLU A 366 -8.63 -32.27 -2.27
C GLU A 366 -9.45 -31.73 -3.47
N PRO A 367 -10.50 -32.44 -3.89
CA PRO A 367 -11.37 -31.97 -4.97
C PRO A 367 -12.05 -30.65 -4.60
N VAL A 368 -12.50 -29.92 -5.62
CA VAL A 368 -13.33 -28.71 -5.40
C VAL A 368 -14.64 -29.13 -4.72
N PRO A 369 -14.96 -28.51 -3.57
CA PRO A 369 -16.17 -28.90 -2.85
C PRO A 369 -17.44 -28.55 -3.63
N GLN A 370 -18.45 -29.39 -3.49
CA GLN A 370 -19.76 -29.16 -4.09
C GLN A 370 -20.52 -28.12 -3.28
N LEU A 371 -21.10 -27.14 -3.98
CA LEU A 371 -22.00 -26.18 -3.37
C LEU A 371 -23.34 -26.83 -3.04
N PRO A 372 -24.05 -26.35 -2.00
CA PRO A 372 -25.46 -26.71 -1.78
C PRO A 372 -26.30 -26.56 -3.05
N LEU A 373 -27.27 -27.44 -3.26
CA LEU A 373 -28.10 -27.52 -4.49
C LEU A 373 -28.70 -26.16 -4.90
N GLN A 374 -29.05 -25.34 -3.93
CA GLN A 374 -29.55 -23.99 -4.20
C GLN A 374 -28.54 -23.09 -4.93
N PHE A 375 -27.23 -23.41 -4.91
CA PHE A 375 -26.15 -22.68 -5.60
C PHE A 375 -25.61 -23.46 -6.81
N ALA A 376 -26.25 -24.54 -7.25
CA ALA A 376 -25.75 -25.39 -8.34
C ALA A 376 -25.41 -24.61 -9.63
N ALA A 377 -26.09 -23.49 -9.89
CA ALA A 377 -25.78 -22.64 -11.04
C ALA A 377 -24.45 -21.91 -10.94
N VAL A 378 -23.87 -21.81 -9.75
CA VAL A 378 -22.55 -21.17 -9.51
C VAL A 378 -21.43 -22.19 -9.59
N GLN A 379 -21.74 -23.49 -9.41
CA GLN A 379 -20.75 -24.57 -9.35
C GLN A 379 -19.75 -24.56 -10.52
N PRO A 380 -20.17 -24.43 -11.81
CA PRO A 380 -19.21 -24.45 -12.91
C PRO A 380 -18.17 -23.31 -12.87
N VAL A 381 -18.59 -22.12 -12.44
CA VAL A 381 -17.67 -20.98 -12.30
C VAL A 381 -16.73 -21.20 -11.11
N LEU A 382 -17.25 -21.73 -10.00
CA LEU A 382 -16.45 -22.05 -8.82
C LEU A 382 -15.40 -23.12 -9.12
N GLU A 383 -15.77 -24.19 -9.83
CA GLU A 383 -14.85 -25.26 -10.22
C GLU A 383 -13.71 -24.73 -11.08
N ARG A 384 -14.01 -23.83 -12.02
CA ARG A 384 -13.00 -23.22 -12.87
C ARG A 384 -12.08 -22.27 -12.10
N LEU A 385 -12.61 -21.48 -11.15
CA LEU A 385 -11.79 -20.64 -10.27
C LEU A 385 -10.87 -21.46 -9.37
N LEU A 386 -11.39 -22.57 -8.81
CA LEU A 386 -10.66 -23.43 -7.85
C LEU A 386 -9.93 -24.61 -8.53
N ALA A 387 -9.81 -24.64 -9.86
CA ALA A 387 -9.03 -25.63 -10.56
C ALA A 387 -7.59 -25.69 -10.03
N LYS A 388 -7.05 -26.92 -9.86
CA LYS A 388 -5.75 -27.10 -9.20
C LYS A 388 -4.60 -26.66 -10.09
N VAL A 389 -4.74 -26.86 -11.38
CA VAL A 389 -3.79 -26.45 -12.41
C VAL A 389 -4.15 -25.05 -12.89
N PRO A 390 -3.24 -24.06 -12.81
CA PRO A 390 -3.55 -22.69 -13.24
C PRO A 390 -4.07 -22.58 -14.69
N ALA A 391 -3.61 -23.44 -15.60
CA ALA A 391 -4.04 -23.45 -17.00
C ALA A 391 -5.51 -23.85 -17.20
N GLU A 392 -6.14 -24.53 -16.23
CA GLU A 392 -7.53 -24.93 -16.25
C GLU A 392 -8.48 -23.85 -15.71
N ARG A 393 -7.91 -22.79 -15.10
CA ARG A 393 -8.66 -21.62 -14.60
C ARG A 393 -9.06 -20.68 -15.75
N PHE A 394 -9.74 -19.58 -15.43
CA PHE A 394 -9.89 -18.47 -16.35
C PHE A 394 -8.53 -17.89 -16.75
N ALA A 395 -8.39 -17.46 -18.00
CA ALA A 395 -7.13 -16.94 -18.49
C ALA A 395 -6.72 -15.64 -17.76
N ASP A 396 -7.71 -14.82 -17.43
CA ASP A 396 -7.52 -13.55 -16.73
C ASP A 396 -8.76 -13.17 -15.88
N ALA A 397 -8.63 -12.07 -15.15
CA ALA A 397 -9.70 -11.58 -14.28
C ALA A 397 -10.89 -10.99 -15.05
N ALA A 398 -10.70 -10.55 -16.30
CA ALA A 398 -11.79 -10.04 -17.14
C ALA A 398 -12.70 -11.20 -17.60
N GLU A 399 -12.11 -12.32 -18.03
CA GLU A 399 -12.84 -13.55 -18.38
C GLU A 399 -13.62 -14.10 -17.16
N ALA A 400 -12.97 -14.16 -15.99
CA ALA A 400 -13.60 -14.57 -14.74
C ALA A 400 -14.78 -13.65 -14.38
N GLY A 401 -14.59 -12.34 -14.49
CA GLY A 401 -15.62 -11.34 -14.27
C GLY A 401 -16.83 -11.52 -15.18
N ALA A 402 -16.63 -11.70 -16.49
CA ALA A 402 -17.69 -11.93 -17.46
C ALA A 402 -18.49 -13.22 -17.15
N ALA A 403 -17.81 -14.30 -16.74
CA ALA A 403 -18.45 -15.54 -16.33
C ALA A 403 -19.33 -15.37 -15.06
N LEU A 404 -18.82 -14.62 -14.07
CA LEU A 404 -19.55 -14.28 -12.85
C LEU A 404 -20.76 -13.39 -13.15
N GLU A 405 -20.65 -12.41 -14.05
CA GLU A 405 -21.75 -11.54 -14.48
C GLU A 405 -22.85 -12.35 -15.17
N LYS A 406 -22.50 -13.27 -16.07
CA LYS A 406 -23.44 -14.17 -16.71
C LYS A 406 -24.18 -15.04 -15.70
N THR A 407 -23.46 -15.56 -14.69
CA THR A 407 -24.03 -16.35 -13.61
C THR A 407 -25.00 -15.51 -12.76
N LEU A 408 -24.64 -14.27 -12.43
CA LEU A 408 -25.50 -13.32 -11.71
C LEU A 408 -26.77 -13.00 -12.51
N ALA A 409 -26.67 -12.73 -13.81
CA ALA A 409 -27.81 -12.45 -14.67
C ALA A 409 -28.77 -13.65 -14.73
N GLY A 410 -28.23 -14.87 -14.90
CA GLY A 410 -29.02 -16.09 -14.86
C GLY A 410 -29.69 -16.37 -13.50
N TRP A 411 -29.06 -15.95 -12.40
CA TRP A 411 -29.67 -16.03 -11.06
C TRP A 411 -30.86 -15.08 -10.92
N LEU A 412 -30.70 -13.83 -11.38
CA LEU A 412 -31.75 -12.82 -11.32
C LEU A 412 -32.98 -13.22 -12.15
N ALA A 413 -32.76 -13.78 -13.35
CA ALA A 413 -33.86 -14.25 -14.23
C ALA A 413 -34.70 -15.37 -13.60
N ARG A 414 -34.09 -16.25 -12.81
CA ARG A 414 -34.81 -17.33 -12.10
C ARG A 414 -35.58 -16.83 -10.88
N GLY A 415 -35.04 -15.83 -10.15
CA GLY A 415 -35.69 -15.27 -8.96
C GLY A 415 -36.93 -14.39 -9.26
N THR A 416 -37.16 -14.01 -10.53
CA THR A 416 -38.36 -13.27 -10.97
C THR A 416 -39.52 -14.19 -11.42
N GLN A 417 -39.26 -15.51 -11.46
CA GLN A 417 -40.27 -16.51 -11.89
C GLN A 417 -40.90 -17.30 -10.73
N SER A 418 -40.47 -17.03 -9.50
CA SER A 418 -40.99 -17.58 -8.25
C SER A 418 -41.65 -16.48 -7.42
#